data_1e952bd22dfeb7add269a1f931d3ce8e
#
_entry.id   1e952bd22dfeb7add269a1f931d3ce8e
#
_cell.length_a   1.000
_cell.length_b   1.000
_cell.length_c   1.000
_cell.angle_alpha   90.00
_cell.angle_beta   90.00
_cell.angle_gamma   90.00
#
_symmetry.space_group_name_H-M   'P 1'
#
loop_
_entity.id
_entity.type
_entity.pdbx_description
1 polymer ?
#
loop_
_entity_poly.entity_id
_entity_poly.type
_entity_poly.pdbx_seq_one_letter_code
_entity_poly.pdbx_strand_id
1 'polypeptide(L)'
;MRLLREMRRHGAEMLVIMTESAQRVITPLAVEWASQCEVITDWDGDMKQLEDVDAILVAPATRNTIAAHLHGMQQGPLLMALSAARSRDTHVLMVPSMHADLADDPVTDDIVERLREEGIDVLWVTWRKGSGKHPTMNTLSLVLPMESTQQHPTGRASL
;
A
#
# COMPACT_ATOMS: atom_id res chain seq x y z
N MET A 1 9.16 6.22 6.61
CA MET A 1 9.27 6.42 8.08
C MET A 1 8.24 7.42 8.64
N ARG A 2 8.03 8.61 8.01
CA ARG A 2 7.01 9.57 8.47
C ARG A 2 5.60 8.99 8.38
N LEU A 3 5.25 8.34 7.27
CA LEU A 3 3.95 7.69 7.06
C LEU A 3 3.61 6.72 8.20
N LEU A 4 4.49 5.79 8.53
CA LEU A 4 4.28 4.81 9.60
C LEU A 4 4.01 5.47 10.96
N ARG A 5 4.76 6.55 11.28
CA ARG A 5 4.54 7.31 12.51
C ARG A 5 3.19 8.02 12.53
N GLU A 6 2.77 8.58 11.40
CA GLU A 6 1.47 9.24 11.29
C GLU A 6 0.32 8.23 11.41
N MET A 7 0.39 7.08 10.71
CA MET A 7 -0.61 6.03 10.85
C MET A 7 -0.75 5.56 12.31
N ARG A 8 0.39 5.33 13.00
CA ARG A 8 0.39 4.99 14.42
C ARG A 8 -0.24 6.07 15.29
N ARG A 9 0.05 7.37 15.02
CA ARG A 9 -0.54 8.49 15.76
C ARG A 9 -2.04 8.57 15.62
N HIS A 10 -2.56 8.09 14.49
CA HIS A 10 -3.99 7.99 14.23
C HIS A 10 -4.62 6.68 14.74
N GLY A 11 -3.87 5.87 15.48
CA GLY A 11 -4.37 4.65 16.12
C GLY A 11 -4.50 3.46 15.17
N ALA A 12 -3.86 3.49 14.00
CA ALA A 12 -3.87 2.34 13.11
C ALA A 12 -3.03 1.20 13.71
N GLU A 13 -3.62 0.02 13.80
CA GLU A 13 -2.89 -1.23 13.99
C GLU A 13 -2.26 -1.62 12.65
N MET A 14 -1.00 -1.99 12.67
CA MET A 14 -0.25 -2.21 11.44
C MET A 14 0.50 -3.53 11.46
N LEU A 15 0.47 -4.22 10.33
CA LEU A 15 1.41 -5.26 9.98
C LEU A 15 2.24 -4.74 8.79
N VAL A 16 3.55 -4.71 8.90
CA VAL A 16 4.40 -4.20 7.82
C VAL A 16 5.10 -5.34 7.11
N ILE A 17 4.95 -5.40 5.79
CA ILE A 17 5.67 -6.35 4.95
C ILE A 17 6.74 -5.60 4.17
N MET A 18 7.99 -6.02 4.27
CA MET A 18 9.11 -5.45 3.53
C MET A 18 9.60 -6.42 2.45
N THR A 19 9.56 -5.99 1.20
CA THR A 19 10.19 -6.75 0.12
C THR A 19 11.72 -6.76 0.28
N GLU A 20 12.39 -7.75 -0.31
CA GLU A 20 13.87 -7.80 -0.33
C GLU A 20 14.49 -6.48 -0.87
N SER A 21 13.89 -5.89 -1.89
CA SER A 21 14.34 -4.60 -2.44
C SER A 21 14.17 -3.45 -1.44
N ALA A 22 13.09 -3.45 -0.66
CA ALA A 22 12.88 -2.43 0.37
C ALA A 22 13.93 -2.53 1.49
N GLN A 23 14.33 -3.74 1.87
CA GLN A 23 15.35 -3.99 2.89
C GLN A 23 16.74 -3.48 2.48
N ARG A 24 17.01 -3.34 1.17
CA ARG A 24 18.25 -2.74 0.66
C ARG A 24 18.29 -1.21 0.80
N VAL A 25 17.14 -0.57 0.98
CA VAL A 25 17.00 0.89 1.11
C VAL A 25 16.87 1.31 2.57
N ILE A 26 16.13 0.56 3.35
CA ILE A 26 15.87 0.83 4.76
C ILE A 26 15.91 -0.48 5.56
N THR A 27 16.46 -0.43 6.76
CA THR A 27 16.55 -1.63 7.60
C THR A 27 15.21 -1.98 8.24
N PRO A 28 14.88 -3.28 8.43
CA PRO A 28 13.71 -3.69 9.18
C PRO A 28 13.65 -3.05 10.57
N LEU A 29 14.76 -3.00 11.29
CA LEU A 29 14.85 -2.37 12.63
C LEU A 29 14.38 -0.91 12.60
N ALA A 30 14.77 -0.14 11.56
CA ALA A 30 14.33 1.25 11.45
C ALA A 30 12.82 1.34 11.20
N VAL A 31 12.25 0.38 10.48
CA VAL A 31 10.80 0.28 10.24
C VAL A 31 10.07 -0.09 11.53
N GLU A 32 10.53 -1.09 12.27
CA GLU A 32 9.99 -1.48 13.58
C GLU A 32 9.96 -0.30 14.55
N TRP A 33 11.05 0.46 14.63
CA TRP A 33 11.10 1.66 15.49
C TRP A 33 10.09 2.73 15.10
N ALA A 34 9.80 2.89 13.83
CA ALA A 34 8.87 3.91 13.36
C ALA A 34 7.42 3.47 13.50
N SER A 35 7.12 2.22 13.17
CA SER A 35 5.78 1.64 13.20
C SER A 35 5.40 1.17 14.61
N GLN A 36 6.37 0.67 15.38
CA GLN A 36 6.18 -0.07 16.63
C GLN A 36 5.27 -1.29 16.45
N CYS A 37 5.37 -1.93 15.29
CA CYS A 37 4.65 -3.15 14.95
C CYS A 37 5.63 -4.19 14.40
N GLU A 38 5.12 -5.40 14.22
CA GLU A 38 5.84 -6.49 13.60
C GLU A 38 6.16 -6.20 12.13
N VAL A 39 7.34 -6.62 11.69
CA VAL A 39 7.82 -6.46 10.32
C VAL A 39 8.13 -7.82 9.71
N ILE A 40 7.36 -8.22 8.72
CA ILE A 40 7.58 -9.43 7.94
C ILE A 40 8.58 -9.12 6.82
N THR A 41 9.67 -9.85 6.78
CA THR A 41 10.75 -9.67 5.78
C THR A 41 10.92 -10.86 4.85
N ASP A 42 10.37 -12.00 5.21
CA ASP A 42 10.42 -13.25 4.46
C ASP A 42 9.15 -14.07 4.75
N TRP A 43 9.07 -15.29 4.25
CA TRP A 43 7.97 -16.20 4.55
C TRP A 43 7.84 -16.45 6.05
N ASP A 44 6.64 -16.24 6.56
CA ASP A 44 6.30 -16.52 7.94
C ASP A 44 5.58 -17.87 8.04
N GLY A 45 6.05 -18.74 8.93
CA GLY A 45 5.45 -20.06 9.17
C GLY A 45 4.02 -19.98 9.72
N ASP A 46 3.70 -18.91 10.43
CA ASP A 46 2.36 -18.64 10.95
C ASP A 46 1.43 -17.99 9.92
N MET A 47 1.94 -17.73 8.69
CA MET A 47 1.17 -17.17 7.58
C MET A 47 0.55 -15.80 7.88
N LYS A 48 1.18 -14.98 8.69
CA LYS A 48 0.69 -13.64 9.08
C LYS A 48 0.44 -12.71 7.89
N GLN A 49 1.16 -12.89 6.79
CA GLN A 49 0.89 -12.17 5.54
C GLN A 49 -0.50 -12.46 4.94
N LEU A 50 -1.21 -13.47 5.46
CA LEU A 50 -2.59 -13.80 5.08
C LEU A 50 -3.63 -13.39 6.13
N GLU A 51 -3.23 -12.69 7.18
CA GLU A 51 -4.17 -12.14 8.15
C GLU A 51 -5.22 -11.26 7.46
N ASP A 52 -6.42 -11.28 8.02
CA ASP A 52 -7.50 -10.43 7.53
C ASP A 52 -7.26 -9.00 8.02
N VAL A 53 -7.31 -8.05 7.09
CA VAL A 53 -7.04 -6.63 7.34
C VAL A 53 -8.08 -5.76 6.65
N ASP A 54 -8.38 -4.61 7.21
CA ASP A 54 -9.34 -3.67 6.63
C ASP A 54 -8.83 -3.07 5.31
N ALA A 55 -7.53 -2.83 5.20
CA ALA A 55 -6.93 -2.26 4.00
C ALA A 55 -5.45 -2.60 3.85
N ILE A 56 -4.98 -2.63 2.62
CA ILE A 56 -3.54 -2.77 2.28
C ILE A 56 -3.05 -1.52 1.59
N LEU A 57 -1.98 -0.93 2.14
CA LEU A 57 -1.28 0.19 1.52
C LEU A 57 0.08 -0.26 1.00
N VAL A 58 0.30 -0.16 -0.31
CA VAL A 58 1.61 -0.41 -0.95
C VAL A 58 2.29 0.92 -1.28
N ALA A 59 3.24 1.33 -0.45
CA ALA A 59 3.90 2.62 -0.59
C ALA A 59 5.41 2.56 -0.23
N PRO A 60 6.32 2.73 -1.17
CA PRO A 60 6.07 2.92 -2.61
C PRO A 60 5.74 1.60 -3.34
N ALA A 61 4.90 1.67 -4.36
CA ALA A 61 4.65 0.57 -5.29
C ALA A 61 5.56 0.71 -6.52
N THR A 62 6.45 -0.25 -6.74
CA THR A 62 7.25 -0.28 -7.97
C THR A 62 6.43 -0.85 -9.12
N ARG A 63 6.77 -0.48 -10.37
CA ARG A 63 6.12 -1.06 -11.56
C ARG A 63 6.20 -2.59 -11.57
N ASN A 64 7.30 -3.17 -11.12
CA ASN A 64 7.42 -4.62 -11.03
C ASN A 64 6.44 -5.24 -10.05
N THR A 65 6.23 -4.63 -8.88
CA THR A 65 5.24 -5.08 -7.89
C THR A 65 3.83 -5.02 -8.46
N ILE A 66 3.50 -3.92 -9.14
CA ILE A 66 2.19 -3.72 -9.77
C ILE A 66 1.96 -4.77 -10.87
N ALA A 67 2.91 -4.92 -11.79
CA ALA A 67 2.82 -5.90 -12.86
C ALA A 67 2.71 -7.34 -12.32
N ALA A 68 3.52 -7.69 -11.32
CA ALA A 68 3.46 -9.01 -10.69
C ALA A 68 2.08 -9.29 -10.05
N HIS A 69 1.50 -8.29 -9.37
CA HIS A 69 0.15 -8.40 -8.83
C HIS A 69 -0.91 -8.63 -9.91
N LEU A 70 -0.91 -7.83 -10.98
CA LEU A 70 -1.84 -7.96 -12.10
C LEU A 70 -1.73 -9.31 -12.83
N HIS A 71 -0.54 -9.92 -12.81
CA HIS A 71 -0.33 -11.25 -13.38
C HIS A 71 -0.54 -12.39 -12.39
N GLY A 72 -1.04 -12.11 -11.18
CA GLY A 72 -1.32 -13.12 -10.16
C GLY A 72 -0.09 -13.81 -9.61
N MET A 73 1.09 -13.19 -9.72
CA MET A 73 2.33 -13.75 -9.17
C MET A 73 2.29 -13.70 -7.64
N GLN A 74 2.85 -14.73 -7.00
CA GLN A 74 2.87 -14.88 -5.54
C GLN A 74 4.29 -15.02 -5.00
N GLN A 75 5.22 -14.30 -5.58
CA GLN A 75 6.61 -14.29 -5.15
C GLN A 75 6.78 -13.39 -3.91
N GLY A 76 6.86 -14.04 -2.76
CA GLY A 76 7.06 -13.39 -1.47
C GLY A 76 5.78 -12.93 -0.76
N PRO A 77 5.91 -12.54 0.51
CA PRO A 77 4.79 -12.26 1.40
C PRO A 77 3.84 -11.16 0.89
N LEU A 78 4.38 -10.09 0.30
CA LEU A 78 3.58 -8.98 -0.19
C LEU A 78 2.60 -9.39 -1.30
N LEU A 79 3.07 -10.12 -2.31
CA LEU A 79 2.21 -10.55 -3.42
C LEU A 79 1.19 -11.59 -2.98
N MET A 80 1.53 -12.41 -1.98
CA MET A 80 0.60 -13.32 -1.36
C MET A 80 -0.50 -12.59 -0.59
N ALA A 81 -0.14 -11.56 0.20
CA ALA A 81 -1.11 -10.70 0.89
C ALA A 81 -2.06 -10.00 -0.09
N LEU A 82 -1.53 -9.46 -1.18
CA LEU A 82 -2.35 -8.83 -2.24
C LEU A 82 -3.27 -9.83 -2.95
N SER A 83 -2.83 -11.08 -3.13
CA SER A 83 -3.68 -12.13 -3.70
C SER A 83 -4.82 -12.52 -2.73
N ALA A 84 -4.54 -12.59 -1.44
CA ALA A 84 -5.55 -12.82 -0.42
C ALA A 84 -6.56 -11.66 -0.33
N ALA A 85 -6.07 -10.43 -0.40
CA ALA A 85 -6.92 -9.22 -0.43
C ALA A 85 -7.91 -9.23 -1.60
N ARG A 86 -7.45 -9.60 -2.81
CA ARG A 86 -8.32 -9.74 -3.98
C ARG A 86 -9.45 -10.76 -3.76
N SER A 87 -9.17 -11.88 -3.09
CA SER A 87 -10.18 -12.91 -2.82
C SER A 87 -11.18 -12.54 -1.71
N ARG A 88 -10.84 -11.55 -0.88
CA ARG A 88 -11.65 -11.07 0.26
C ARG A 88 -12.31 -9.74 -0.01
N ASP A 89 -12.08 -9.14 -1.17
CA ASP A 89 -12.53 -7.78 -1.52
C ASP A 89 -11.99 -6.71 -0.53
N THR A 90 -10.78 -6.96 -0.02
CA THR A 90 -10.10 -6.03 0.89
C THR A 90 -9.65 -4.79 0.12
N HIS A 91 -9.88 -3.61 0.69
CA HIS A 91 -9.48 -2.36 0.08
C HIS A 91 -7.95 -2.26 -0.12
N VAL A 92 -7.51 -1.94 -1.33
CA VAL A 92 -6.07 -1.81 -1.65
C VAL A 92 -5.79 -0.44 -2.23
N LEU A 93 -4.81 0.26 -1.64
CA LEU A 93 -4.26 1.52 -2.16
C LEU A 93 -2.81 1.32 -2.57
N MET A 94 -2.49 1.65 -3.82
CA MET A 94 -1.12 1.63 -4.31
C MET A 94 -0.62 3.04 -4.59
N VAL A 95 0.62 3.32 -4.17
CA VAL A 95 1.32 4.59 -4.41
C VAL A 95 2.50 4.32 -5.34
N PRO A 96 2.31 4.39 -6.69
CA PRO A 96 3.39 4.18 -7.62
C PRO A 96 4.51 5.20 -7.43
N SER A 97 5.76 4.71 -7.45
CA SER A 97 6.95 5.55 -7.38
C SER A 97 7.99 5.05 -8.37
N MET A 98 8.28 5.88 -9.37
CA MET A 98 9.24 5.56 -10.42
C MET A 98 9.83 6.83 -11.05
N HIS A 99 10.92 6.66 -11.79
CA HIS A 99 11.50 7.75 -12.56
C HIS A 99 10.52 8.24 -13.65
N ALA A 100 10.62 9.53 -14.01
CA ALA A 100 9.73 10.12 -15.02
C ALA A 100 9.71 9.34 -16.34
N ASP A 101 10.88 8.93 -16.83
CA ASP A 101 10.99 8.18 -18.09
C ASP A 101 10.25 6.81 -18.04
N LEU A 102 10.11 6.23 -16.84
CA LEU A 102 9.33 5.00 -16.62
C LEU A 102 7.85 5.29 -16.42
N ALA A 103 7.54 6.47 -15.88
CA ALA A 103 6.16 6.91 -15.71
C ALA A 103 5.53 7.29 -17.05
N ASP A 104 6.32 7.86 -17.96
CA ASP A 104 5.88 8.26 -19.31
C ASP A 104 5.86 7.08 -20.32
N ASP A 105 6.23 5.87 -19.89
CA ASP A 105 6.13 4.67 -20.72
C ASP A 105 4.65 4.24 -20.88
N PRO A 106 4.13 4.07 -22.11
CA PRO A 106 2.74 3.67 -22.35
C PRO A 106 2.31 2.40 -21.58
N VAL A 107 3.23 1.46 -21.33
CA VAL A 107 2.97 0.27 -20.52
C VAL A 107 2.59 0.64 -19.09
N THR A 108 3.10 1.76 -18.57
CA THR A 108 2.77 2.21 -17.21
C THR A 108 1.33 2.68 -17.12
N ASP A 109 0.84 3.40 -18.13
CA ASP A 109 -0.55 3.84 -18.19
C ASP A 109 -1.50 2.63 -18.23
N ASP A 110 -1.22 1.64 -19.10
CA ASP A 110 -1.99 0.40 -19.19
C ASP A 110 -2.07 -0.34 -17.85
N ILE A 111 -0.94 -0.47 -17.17
CA ILE A 111 -0.86 -1.17 -15.87
C ILE A 111 -1.69 -0.43 -14.81
N VAL A 112 -1.64 0.89 -14.79
CA VAL A 112 -2.39 1.71 -13.83
C VAL A 112 -3.89 1.67 -14.12
N GLU A 113 -4.30 1.69 -15.38
CA GLU A 113 -5.69 1.56 -15.76
C GLU A 113 -6.26 0.20 -15.34
N ARG A 114 -5.53 -0.87 -15.59
CA ARG A 114 -5.90 -2.23 -15.14
C ARG A 114 -6.03 -2.34 -13.62
N LEU A 115 -5.16 -1.68 -12.84
CA LEU A 115 -5.32 -1.63 -11.37
C LEU A 115 -6.66 -1.02 -10.97
N ARG A 116 -7.05 0.09 -11.62
CA ARG A 116 -8.33 0.76 -11.34
C ARG A 116 -9.53 -0.09 -11.75
N GLU A 117 -9.43 -0.81 -12.87
CA GLU A 117 -10.44 -1.77 -13.29
C GLU A 117 -10.62 -2.92 -12.29
N GLU A 118 -9.56 -3.32 -11.59
CA GLU A 118 -9.59 -4.29 -10.48
C GLU A 118 -10.09 -3.67 -9.15
N GLY A 119 -10.50 -2.40 -9.13
CA GLY A 119 -10.98 -1.72 -7.92
C GLY A 119 -9.88 -1.26 -6.97
N ILE A 120 -8.62 -1.23 -7.43
CA ILE A 120 -7.49 -0.77 -6.63
C ILE A 120 -7.34 0.74 -6.75
N ASP A 121 -7.29 1.43 -5.63
CA ASP A 121 -7.00 2.86 -5.60
C ASP A 121 -5.53 3.12 -5.94
N VAL A 122 -5.32 4.09 -6.83
CA VAL A 122 -3.96 4.49 -7.26
C VAL A 122 -3.73 5.96 -6.96
N LEU A 123 -2.81 6.24 -6.05
CA LEU A 123 -2.39 7.59 -5.72
C LEU A 123 -1.05 7.90 -6.41
N TRP A 124 -1.08 8.73 -7.45
CA TRP A 124 0.12 9.19 -8.13
C TRP A 124 0.81 10.33 -7.38
N VAL A 125 2.09 10.15 -7.10
CA VAL A 125 2.95 11.24 -6.66
C VAL A 125 3.74 11.72 -7.88
N THR A 126 3.23 12.75 -8.57
CA THR A 126 3.91 13.34 -9.73
C THR A 126 5.10 14.18 -9.31
N TRP A 127 6.29 13.81 -9.76
CA TRP A 127 7.48 14.64 -9.70
C TRP A 127 7.45 15.63 -10.87
N ARG A 128 7.06 16.88 -10.63
CA ARG A 128 7.22 17.93 -11.66
C ARG A 128 8.69 18.30 -11.76
N LYS A 129 9.28 18.09 -12.94
CA LYS A 129 10.60 18.60 -13.31
C LYS A 129 10.50 20.12 -13.45
N GLY A 130 10.92 20.87 -12.41
CA GLY A 130 10.86 22.34 -12.47
C GLY A 130 11.07 23.00 -11.13
N SER A 131 12.30 23.15 -10.79
CA SER A 131 12.99 24.04 -9.84
C SER A 131 14.01 23.22 -9.05
N GLY A 132 15.29 23.49 -9.27
CA GLY A 132 16.49 22.84 -8.75
C GLY A 132 16.65 22.64 -7.24
N LYS A 133 15.59 22.21 -6.57
CA LYS A 133 15.61 21.70 -5.21
C LYS A 133 14.92 20.33 -5.25
N HIS A 134 15.68 19.28 -4.99
CA HIS A 134 15.12 17.99 -4.69
C HIS A 134 14.08 18.17 -3.57
N PRO A 135 12.80 17.88 -3.80
CA PRO A 135 11.87 17.83 -2.70
C PRO A 135 12.30 16.63 -1.86
N THR A 136 12.79 16.90 -0.68
CA THR A 136 12.90 15.89 0.36
C THR A 136 11.55 15.19 0.45
N MET A 137 11.54 13.85 0.59
CA MET A 137 10.34 12.98 0.75
C MET A 137 9.48 13.35 1.97
N ASN A 138 9.28 14.63 2.23
CA ASN A 138 8.72 15.15 3.48
C ASN A 138 7.24 15.55 3.39
N THR A 139 6.58 15.38 2.25
CA THR A 139 5.19 15.82 2.15
C THR A 139 4.34 14.81 1.41
N LEU A 140 4.09 13.68 2.04
CA LEU A 140 2.91 12.88 1.77
C LEU A 140 1.83 13.37 2.74
N SER A 141 1.04 14.34 2.30
CA SER A 141 -0.23 14.63 2.93
C SER A 141 -1.23 13.60 2.41
N LEU A 142 -1.35 12.50 3.13
CA LEU A 142 -2.36 11.49 2.88
C LEU A 142 -3.67 12.06 3.44
N VAL A 143 -4.49 12.65 2.59
CA VAL A 143 -5.89 12.92 2.91
C VAL A 143 -6.65 11.67 2.53
N LEU A 144 -6.88 10.80 3.51
CA LEU A 144 -7.89 9.76 3.40
C LEU A 144 -9.24 10.46 3.60
N PRO A 145 -10.19 10.39 2.67
CA PRO A 145 -11.56 10.79 2.97
C PRO A 145 -12.09 9.79 4.01
N MET A 146 -12.27 10.26 5.23
CA MET A 146 -13.11 9.55 6.19
C MET A 146 -14.55 9.73 5.73
N GLU A 147 -15.09 8.80 4.97
CA GLU A 147 -16.52 8.71 4.84
C GLU A 147 -17.11 8.26 6.17
N SER A 148 -17.97 9.12 6.69
CA SER A 148 -18.69 8.96 7.92
C SER A 148 -19.45 7.63 7.93
N THR A 149 -19.23 6.85 8.98
CA THR A 149 -20.07 5.75 9.45
C THR A 149 -21.54 6.11 9.29
N GLN A 150 -22.20 5.61 8.25
CA GLN A 150 -23.66 5.57 8.22
C GLN A 150 -24.13 4.55 9.22
N GLN A 151 -24.68 5.06 10.32
CA GLN A 151 -25.43 4.30 11.28
C GLN A 151 -26.56 3.55 10.56
N HIS A 152 -26.54 2.23 10.62
CA HIS A 152 -27.70 1.43 10.31
C HIS A 152 -28.80 1.74 11.33
N PRO A 153 -29.98 2.17 10.89
CA PRO A 153 -31.12 2.25 11.81
C PRO A 153 -31.62 0.84 12.09
N THR A 154 -31.46 0.42 13.33
CA THR A 154 -32.18 -0.75 13.89
C THR A 154 -33.67 -0.51 13.83
N GLY A 155 -34.30 -1.00 12.76
CA GLY A 155 -35.77 -1.09 12.68
C GLY A 155 -36.27 -2.27 13.48
N ARG A 156 -36.69 -2.00 14.71
CA ARG A 156 -37.60 -2.87 15.45
C ARG A 156 -38.96 -2.80 14.77
N ALA A 157 -39.48 -3.87 14.25
CA ALA A 157 -40.91 -4.03 13.97
C ALA A 157 -41.46 -5.15 14.87
N SER A 158 -42.26 -4.74 15.82
CA SER A 158 -43.17 -5.59 16.54
C SER A 158 -44.38 -5.90 15.66
N LEU A 159 -44.79 -7.11 15.58
CA LEU A 159 -46.15 -7.68 15.74
C LEU A 159 -46.13 -9.13 15.30
#